data_8e7ce93c14de6b1099e9a30a79082133
#
_entry.id   8e7ce93c14de6b1099e9a30a79082133
#
_cell.length_a   1.000
_cell.length_b   1.000
_cell.length_c   1.000
_cell.angle_alpha   90.00
_cell.angle_beta   90.00
_cell.angle_gamma   90.00
#
_symmetry.space_group_name_H-M   'P 1'
#
loop_
_entity.id
_entity.type
_entity.pdbx_description
1 polymer ?
#
loop_
_entity_poly.entity_id
_entity_poly.type
_entity_poly.pdbx_seq_one_letter_code
_entity_poly.pdbx_strand_id
1 'polypeptide(L)'
;MADFRIDRIRFRWRGDWSAGTLYVKDDVLRFGAKVYVCVEVHTSDSNFYNDLNATIPRWTQMMDGQSWTGAWQPSTFYKIGELVKVGGLIYKCIEGHTSNASATNGVLGDETKWVYFARGEDWASVWQPNTLYNVDQTVIYGGSIWKCNTAHTSATADDGLQYNADFWDQYSRSDNWRGDWTNNTLYYPDDIVYHGGMVYRCLSGHRSATTNEFVNPTVAVSNVSGTNFTFAIFRVAGTYYVRTITAGSGYTALGTLTIYGANIGGTTGANDAVITINTVDGSGAVTSVSVNGTPNVNTDGLEANQAQWETVVDGIRYHGDWAFGKRYSKGDLVRWSPGMWRCTTGHWAIEPNMDESKFSLWLPGLEFEQLWNTSQYYQQGDIVLYGGYTYV
;
A
#
# COMPACT_ATOMS: atom_id res chain seq x y z
N MET A 1 29.39 36.40 -78.41
CA MET A 1 29.19 36.52 -76.92
C MET A 1 28.38 35.30 -76.47
N ALA A 2 28.93 34.43 -75.71
CA ALA A 2 28.18 33.31 -75.15
C ALA A 2 27.30 33.84 -74.05
N ASP A 3 25.98 33.65 -74.20
CA ASP A 3 24.98 34.00 -73.16
C ASP A 3 25.15 33.05 -71.95
N PHE A 4 25.68 33.58 -70.88
CA PHE A 4 25.76 32.84 -69.61
C PHE A 4 24.41 32.93 -68.94
N ARG A 5 23.54 31.92 -69.12
CA ARG A 5 22.30 31.79 -68.42
C ARG A 5 22.59 31.17 -67.05
N ILE A 6 22.46 31.95 -66.03
CA ILE A 6 22.35 31.43 -64.63
C ILE A 6 21.01 30.73 -64.56
N ASP A 7 21.03 29.40 -64.65
CA ASP A 7 19.84 28.61 -64.27
C ASP A 7 19.51 28.88 -62.82
N ARG A 8 18.30 29.41 -62.60
CA ARG A 8 17.80 29.62 -61.23
C ARG A 8 17.68 28.28 -60.57
N ILE A 9 18.48 28.00 -59.59
CA ILE A 9 18.23 26.92 -58.59
C ILE A 9 16.96 27.32 -57.86
N ARG A 10 15.81 26.78 -58.28
CA ARG A 10 14.51 27.02 -57.65
C ARG A 10 14.05 25.76 -56.95
N PHE A 11 14.42 25.61 -55.69
CA PHE A 11 13.72 24.65 -54.84
C PHE A 11 12.34 25.18 -54.52
N ARG A 12 11.31 24.37 -54.81
CA ARG A 12 9.93 24.68 -54.51
C ARG A 12 9.46 23.87 -53.30
N TRP A 13 9.21 24.52 -52.17
CA TRP A 13 8.65 23.85 -51.00
C TRP A 13 7.21 23.42 -51.25
N ARG A 14 6.89 22.14 -51.01
CA ARG A 14 5.56 21.52 -51.24
C ARG A 14 4.85 21.12 -49.94
N GLY A 15 5.48 21.32 -48.78
CA GLY A 15 4.95 20.86 -47.51
C GLY A 15 5.24 19.37 -47.24
N ASP A 16 4.31 18.69 -46.62
CA ASP A 16 4.41 17.26 -46.36
C ASP A 16 4.10 16.46 -47.64
N TRP A 17 4.76 15.32 -47.79
CA TRP A 17 4.49 14.40 -48.90
C TRP A 17 3.04 13.89 -48.86
N SER A 18 2.42 13.76 -50.01
CA SER A 18 1.09 13.19 -50.23
C SER A 18 1.11 12.18 -51.35
N ALA A 19 0.44 11.04 -51.15
CA ALA A 19 0.28 10.01 -52.18
C ALA A 19 -0.55 10.52 -53.36
N GLY A 20 -0.31 9.98 -54.56
CA GLY A 20 -1.04 10.31 -55.78
C GLY A 20 -0.84 11.74 -56.27
N THR A 21 0.19 12.45 -55.79
CA THR A 21 0.50 13.84 -56.15
C THR A 21 1.59 13.91 -57.19
N LEU A 22 1.40 14.75 -58.22
CA LEU A 22 2.46 15.01 -59.22
C LEU A 22 3.53 15.91 -58.61
N TYR A 23 4.74 15.39 -58.55
CA TYR A 23 5.94 16.13 -58.17
C TYR A 23 6.88 16.30 -59.39
N VAL A 24 7.47 17.48 -59.46
CA VAL A 24 8.41 17.82 -60.54
C VAL A 24 9.81 18.01 -59.94
N LYS A 25 10.81 17.93 -60.82
CA LYS A 25 12.21 18.13 -60.43
C LYS A 25 12.36 19.43 -59.62
N ASP A 26 13.16 19.38 -58.54
CA ASP A 26 13.44 20.46 -57.59
C ASP A 26 12.26 20.81 -56.66
N ASP A 27 11.15 20.05 -56.71
CA ASP A 27 10.17 20.10 -55.62
C ASP A 27 10.80 19.55 -54.32
N VAL A 28 10.68 20.30 -53.26
CA VAL A 28 11.18 19.93 -51.93
C VAL A 28 10.02 19.66 -51.00
N LEU A 29 10.08 18.57 -50.29
CA LEU A 29 9.02 18.17 -49.33
C LEU A 29 9.58 17.56 -48.06
N ARG A 30 8.73 17.43 -47.07
CA ARG A 30 9.01 16.71 -45.82
C ARG A 30 8.30 15.37 -45.82
N PHE A 31 9.03 14.32 -45.46
CA PHE A 31 8.45 13.03 -45.12
C PHE A 31 9.06 12.51 -43.79
N GLY A 32 8.24 12.32 -42.79
CA GLY A 32 8.73 12.07 -41.42
C GLY A 32 9.52 13.28 -40.94
N ALA A 33 10.70 13.02 -40.39
CA ALA A 33 11.60 14.06 -39.90
C ALA A 33 12.59 14.57 -40.95
N LYS A 34 12.55 14.05 -42.19
CA LYS A 34 13.54 14.33 -43.22
C LYS A 34 12.95 15.17 -44.34
N VAL A 35 13.83 15.96 -44.97
CA VAL A 35 13.52 16.75 -46.15
C VAL A 35 14.13 16.10 -47.37
N TYR A 36 13.33 16.00 -48.43
CA TYR A 36 13.69 15.37 -49.69
C TYR A 36 13.49 16.34 -50.85
N VAL A 37 14.31 16.20 -51.87
CA VAL A 37 14.17 16.89 -53.17
C VAL A 37 13.79 15.88 -54.22
N CYS A 38 12.81 16.23 -55.04
CA CYS A 38 12.42 15.45 -56.21
C CYS A 38 13.48 15.56 -57.29
N VAL A 39 14.03 14.44 -57.73
CA VAL A 39 15.06 14.38 -58.76
C VAL A 39 14.51 13.90 -60.11
N GLU A 40 13.33 13.26 -60.11
CA GLU A 40 12.65 12.73 -61.28
C GLU A 40 11.15 13.05 -61.24
N VAL A 41 10.61 13.57 -62.33
CA VAL A 41 9.17 13.90 -62.47
C VAL A 41 8.34 12.62 -62.37
N HIS A 42 7.42 12.56 -61.40
CA HIS A 42 6.55 11.42 -61.20
C HIS A 42 5.28 11.77 -60.45
N THR A 43 4.28 10.92 -60.55
CA THR A 43 3.16 10.89 -59.63
C THR A 43 3.53 9.94 -58.47
N SER A 44 3.47 10.44 -57.23
CA SER A 44 3.88 9.66 -56.04
C SER A 44 3.04 8.40 -55.87
N ASP A 45 3.68 7.33 -55.43
CA ASP A 45 3.07 6.06 -55.07
C ASP A 45 2.13 6.23 -53.82
N SER A 46 1.43 5.18 -53.47
CA SER A 46 0.68 5.09 -52.23
C SER A 46 1.61 5.04 -51.00
N ASN A 47 2.87 4.62 -51.17
CA ASN A 47 3.90 4.54 -50.17
C ASN A 47 5.18 5.28 -50.63
N PHE A 48 5.62 6.25 -49.83
CA PHE A 48 6.81 7.06 -50.08
C PHE A 48 8.07 6.21 -50.37
N TYR A 49 8.22 5.11 -49.65
CA TYR A 49 9.39 4.24 -49.77
C TYR A 49 9.47 3.52 -51.12
N ASN A 50 8.35 3.31 -51.81
CA ASN A 50 8.35 2.76 -53.18
C ASN A 50 9.03 3.71 -54.15
N ASP A 51 8.75 5.00 -54.02
CA ASP A 51 9.40 6.03 -54.86
C ASP A 51 10.87 6.27 -54.47
N LEU A 52 11.17 6.19 -53.16
CA LEU A 52 12.52 6.38 -52.62
C LEU A 52 13.45 5.25 -53.07
N ASN A 53 12.97 4.00 -53.06
CA ASN A 53 13.72 2.79 -53.36
C ASN A 53 13.50 2.28 -54.79
N ALA A 54 12.88 3.09 -55.65
CA ALA A 54 12.70 2.72 -57.08
C ALA A 54 14.03 2.49 -57.76
N THR A 55 14.03 1.68 -58.81
CA THR A 55 15.24 1.42 -59.65
C THR A 55 15.94 2.71 -60.11
N ILE A 56 15.15 3.73 -60.42
CA ILE A 56 15.59 5.11 -60.57
C ILE A 56 15.03 5.88 -59.39
N PRO A 57 15.84 6.23 -58.38
CA PRO A 57 15.38 6.96 -57.22
C PRO A 57 14.71 8.27 -57.60
N ARG A 58 13.51 8.52 -57.09
CA ARG A 58 12.72 9.73 -57.42
C ARG A 58 12.96 10.84 -56.42
N TRP A 59 13.53 10.48 -55.30
CA TRP A 59 13.81 11.37 -54.17
C TRP A 59 15.27 11.26 -53.77
N THR A 60 15.87 12.40 -53.43
CA THR A 60 17.19 12.45 -52.78
C THR A 60 17.00 13.18 -51.44
N GLN A 61 17.55 12.62 -50.38
CA GLN A 61 17.53 13.27 -49.08
C GLN A 61 18.37 14.54 -49.11
N MET A 62 17.74 15.66 -48.77
CA MET A 62 18.37 16.98 -48.71
C MET A 62 18.81 17.33 -47.28
N MET A 63 17.99 16.96 -46.28
CA MET A 63 18.26 17.28 -44.90
C MET A 63 17.82 16.11 -43.99
N ASP A 64 18.67 15.79 -43.01
CA ASP A 64 18.33 14.87 -41.93
C ASP A 64 17.77 15.67 -40.74
N GLY A 65 16.66 15.22 -40.23
CA GLY A 65 15.99 15.87 -39.10
C GLY A 65 15.45 14.85 -38.11
N GLN A 66 14.81 15.37 -37.08
CA GLN A 66 14.17 14.60 -36.05
C GLN A 66 12.81 15.21 -35.75
N SER A 67 11.81 14.37 -35.52
CA SER A 67 10.45 14.79 -35.17
C SER A 67 9.99 14.05 -33.90
N TRP A 68 9.66 14.79 -32.89
CA TRP A 68 9.11 14.24 -31.66
C TRP A 68 7.65 13.85 -31.86
N THR A 69 7.31 12.57 -31.63
CA THR A 69 5.94 12.03 -31.76
C THR A 69 5.29 11.68 -30.43
N GLY A 70 6.04 11.78 -29.32
CA GLY A 70 5.52 11.49 -27.99
C GLY A 70 5.78 10.05 -27.52
N ALA A 71 4.88 9.51 -26.70
CA ALA A 71 4.99 8.13 -26.25
C ALA A 71 4.72 7.16 -27.40
N TRP A 72 5.52 6.08 -27.47
CA TRP A 72 5.31 4.99 -28.42
C TRP A 72 3.89 4.40 -28.25
N GLN A 73 3.25 4.08 -29.37
CA GLN A 73 1.92 3.48 -29.41
C GLN A 73 1.96 2.18 -30.24
N PRO A 74 1.23 1.14 -29.85
CA PRO A 74 1.09 -0.08 -30.65
C PRO A 74 0.29 0.20 -31.94
N SER A 75 0.51 -0.62 -32.97
CA SER A 75 -0.21 -0.58 -34.26
C SER A 75 -0.23 0.80 -34.91
N THR A 76 0.80 1.62 -34.69
CA THR A 76 0.94 2.98 -35.21
C THR A 76 2.02 3.04 -36.24
N PHE A 77 1.76 3.71 -37.38
CA PHE A 77 2.76 3.88 -38.41
C PHE A 77 3.74 4.99 -38.02
N TYR A 78 5.01 4.61 -37.93
CA TYR A 78 6.12 5.53 -37.70
C TYR A 78 6.99 5.72 -38.92
N LYS A 79 7.42 6.96 -39.15
CA LYS A 79 8.26 7.36 -40.27
C LYS A 79 9.72 7.46 -39.85
N ILE A 80 10.61 7.33 -40.79
CA ILE A 80 12.05 7.49 -40.56
C ILE A 80 12.37 8.86 -39.93
N GLY A 81 13.20 8.86 -38.89
CA GLY A 81 13.60 10.06 -38.15
C GLY A 81 12.64 10.50 -37.01
N GLU A 82 11.48 9.84 -36.87
CA GLU A 82 10.60 10.11 -35.75
C GLU A 82 11.16 9.55 -34.44
N LEU A 83 11.01 10.33 -33.39
CA LEU A 83 11.45 10.00 -32.02
C LEU A 83 10.25 9.64 -31.19
N VAL A 84 10.33 8.52 -30.46
CA VAL A 84 9.34 8.05 -29.52
C VAL A 84 9.94 7.82 -28.15
N LYS A 85 9.13 7.97 -27.11
CA LYS A 85 9.50 7.67 -25.74
C LYS A 85 8.88 6.32 -25.32
N VAL A 86 9.70 5.46 -24.70
CA VAL A 86 9.28 4.23 -24.03
C VAL A 86 9.92 4.21 -22.65
N GLY A 87 9.13 4.42 -21.60
CA GLY A 87 9.69 4.64 -20.27
C GLY A 87 10.62 5.85 -20.25
N GLY A 88 11.78 5.70 -19.66
CA GLY A 88 12.84 6.73 -19.67
C GLY A 88 13.71 6.76 -20.93
N LEU A 89 13.46 5.88 -21.91
CA LEU A 89 14.28 5.75 -23.11
C LEU A 89 13.62 6.44 -24.31
N ILE A 90 14.46 7.07 -25.16
CA ILE A 90 14.04 7.67 -26.41
C ILE A 90 14.64 6.84 -27.55
N TYR A 91 13.79 6.45 -28.48
CA TYR A 91 14.15 5.70 -29.68
C TYR A 91 13.89 6.52 -30.95
N LYS A 92 14.76 6.35 -31.96
CA LYS A 92 14.62 6.94 -33.28
C LYS A 92 14.21 5.85 -34.26
N CYS A 93 13.13 6.08 -34.99
CA CYS A 93 12.74 5.22 -36.11
C CYS A 93 13.76 5.34 -37.23
N ILE A 94 14.35 4.22 -37.65
CA ILE A 94 15.34 4.15 -38.74
C ILE A 94 14.78 3.56 -40.04
N GLU A 95 13.60 2.91 -39.93
CA GLU A 95 12.86 2.39 -41.09
C GLU A 95 11.36 2.56 -40.86
N GLY A 96 10.65 3.14 -41.85
CA GLY A 96 9.22 3.36 -41.74
C GLY A 96 8.45 2.05 -41.70
N HIS A 97 7.64 1.90 -40.66
CA HIS A 97 6.88 0.67 -40.39
C HIS A 97 5.67 0.95 -39.51
N THR A 98 4.75 -0.01 -39.46
CA THR A 98 3.70 -0.03 -38.44
C THR A 98 4.23 -0.81 -37.26
N SER A 99 4.22 -0.19 -36.07
CA SER A 99 4.68 -0.81 -34.81
C SER A 99 3.87 -2.05 -34.49
N ASN A 100 4.48 -2.97 -33.74
CA ASN A 100 3.80 -4.19 -33.30
C ASN A 100 2.57 -3.88 -32.44
N ALA A 101 1.65 -4.84 -32.38
CA ALA A 101 0.38 -4.67 -31.65
C ALA A 101 0.53 -4.87 -30.13
N SER A 102 1.66 -5.41 -29.65
CA SER A 102 1.88 -5.72 -28.25
C SER A 102 2.48 -4.52 -27.51
N ALA A 103 1.72 -3.88 -26.66
CA ALA A 103 2.22 -2.82 -25.77
C ALA A 103 3.30 -3.34 -24.80
N THR A 104 3.22 -4.61 -24.40
CA THR A 104 4.19 -5.25 -23.50
C THR A 104 5.57 -5.40 -24.15
N ASN A 105 5.62 -5.75 -25.45
CA ASN A 105 6.87 -5.88 -26.16
C ASN A 105 7.45 -4.50 -26.54
N GLY A 106 6.59 -3.49 -26.67
CA GLY A 106 7.01 -2.14 -27.02
C GLY A 106 7.87 -2.12 -28.28
N VAL A 107 8.93 -1.32 -28.28
CA VAL A 107 9.91 -1.25 -29.38
C VAL A 107 10.71 -2.54 -29.56
N LEU A 108 10.77 -3.43 -28.55
CA LEU A 108 11.50 -4.70 -28.68
C LEU A 108 10.82 -5.67 -29.64
N GLY A 109 9.52 -5.53 -29.88
CA GLY A 109 8.78 -6.36 -30.84
C GLY A 109 9.17 -6.12 -32.32
N ASP A 110 9.80 -4.99 -32.61
CA ASP A 110 10.28 -4.57 -33.90
C ASP A 110 11.61 -3.79 -33.80
N GLU A 111 12.49 -4.28 -32.89
CA GLU A 111 13.75 -3.60 -32.52
C GLU A 111 14.65 -3.22 -33.71
N THR A 112 14.64 -4.00 -34.80
CA THR A 112 15.44 -3.72 -36.01
C THR A 112 15.03 -2.43 -36.71
N LYS A 113 13.85 -1.88 -36.38
CA LYS A 113 13.32 -0.64 -36.98
C LYS A 113 13.64 0.59 -36.14
N TRP A 114 14.22 0.38 -34.96
CA TRP A 114 14.50 1.41 -33.98
C TRP A 114 15.99 1.45 -33.63
N VAL A 115 16.50 2.63 -33.36
CA VAL A 115 17.81 2.80 -32.74
C VAL A 115 17.65 3.60 -31.45
N TYR A 116 18.35 3.17 -30.41
CA TYR A 116 18.45 3.93 -29.16
C TYR A 116 19.03 5.32 -29.46
N PHE A 117 18.36 6.36 -28.97
CA PHE A 117 18.72 7.75 -29.22
C PHE A 117 19.21 8.48 -27.97
N ALA A 118 18.48 8.39 -26.89
CA ALA A 118 18.82 9.06 -25.64
C ALA A 118 18.17 8.40 -24.42
N ARG A 119 18.77 8.59 -23.26
CA ARG A 119 18.26 8.16 -21.96
C ARG A 119 17.79 9.36 -21.16
N GLY A 120 16.63 9.23 -20.57
CA GLY A 120 16.05 10.16 -19.62
C GLY A 120 15.42 9.39 -18.48
N GLU A 121 14.66 10.07 -17.66
CA GLU A 121 13.85 9.48 -16.60
C GLU A 121 12.39 9.77 -16.88
N ASP A 122 11.52 8.84 -16.50
CA ASP A 122 10.08 8.96 -16.66
C ASP A 122 9.40 8.79 -15.30
N TRP A 123 8.88 9.89 -14.77
CA TRP A 123 8.16 9.88 -13.52
C TRP A 123 6.76 9.28 -13.70
N ALA A 124 6.55 8.07 -13.17
CA ALA A 124 5.30 7.34 -13.25
C ALA A 124 4.41 7.48 -12.00
N SER A 125 4.78 8.40 -11.07
CA SER A 125 4.02 8.70 -9.86
C SER A 125 4.10 7.58 -8.80
N VAL A 126 2.98 7.22 -8.16
CA VAL A 126 2.93 6.14 -7.15
C VAL A 126 2.83 4.80 -7.85
N TRP A 127 3.61 3.82 -7.37
CA TRP A 127 3.54 2.45 -7.86
C TRP A 127 2.09 1.93 -7.86
N GLN A 128 1.70 1.26 -8.93
CA GLN A 128 0.38 0.65 -9.08
C GLN A 128 0.52 -0.85 -9.34
N PRO A 129 -0.37 -1.69 -8.79
CA PRO A 129 -0.38 -3.11 -9.09
C PRO A 129 -0.86 -3.39 -10.52
N ASN A 130 -0.47 -4.55 -11.07
CA ASN A 130 -0.86 -5.04 -12.39
C ASN A 130 -0.65 -4.02 -13.51
N THR A 131 0.39 -3.19 -13.39
CA THR A 131 0.70 -2.09 -14.32
C THR A 131 2.00 -2.39 -15.05
N LEU A 132 2.01 -2.15 -16.37
CA LEU A 132 3.23 -2.27 -17.17
C LEU A 132 4.17 -1.10 -16.86
N TYR A 133 5.36 -1.45 -16.41
CA TYR A 133 6.45 -0.50 -16.21
C TYR A 133 7.57 -0.76 -17.24
N ASN A 134 8.10 0.32 -17.78
CA ASN A 134 9.21 0.29 -18.73
C ASN A 134 10.51 0.73 -18.05
N VAL A 135 11.63 0.40 -18.69
CA VAL A 135 12.96 0.78 -18.18
C VAL A 135 13.06 2.29 -17.98
N ASP A 136 13.75 2.69 -16.91
CA ASP A 136 13.95 4.09 -16.47
C ASP A 136 12.67 4.84 -16.07
N GLN A 137 11.54 4.14 -15.87
CA GLN A 137 10.42 4.71 -15.16
C GLN A 137 10.69 4.71 -13.66
N THR A 138 10.35 5.81 -13.00
CA THR A 138 10.53 5.98 -11.56
C THR A 138 9.18 6.09 -10.86
N VAL A 139 9.05 5.41 -9.72
CA VAL A 139 7.83 5.37 -8.90
C VAL A 139 8.15 5.64 -7.44
N ILE A 140 7.16 6.15 -6.70
CA ILE A 140 7.18 6.10 -5.24
C ILE A 140 6.51 4.79 -4.80
N TYR A 141 7.17 4.06 -3.93
CA TYR A 141 6.64 2.92 -3.22
C TYR A 141 7.12 2.93 -1.77
N GLY A 142 6.18 3.05 -0.83
CA GLY A 142 6.51 3.32 0.56
C GLY A 142 7.16 4.69 0.72
N GLY A 143 8.23 4.78 1.51
CA GLY A 143 9.02 5.98 1.69
C GLY A 143 10.08 6.22 0.61
N SER A 144 10.19 5.33 -0.37
CA SER A 144 11.32 5.30 -1.30
C SER A 144 10.93 5.55 -2.74
N ILE A 145 11.88 6.08 -3.52
CA ILE A 145 11.77 6.17 -4.98
C ILE A 145 12.50 4.97 -5.58
N TRP A 146 11.83 4.30 -6.50
CA TRP A 146 12.32 3.13 -7.19
C TRP A 146 12.36 3.37 -8.69
N LYS A 147 13.38 2.85 -9.34
CA LYS A 147 13.61 2.96 -10.77
C LYS A 147 13.53 1.59 -11.42
N CYS A 148 12.66 1.45 -12.40
CA CYS A 148 12.53 0.22 -13.17
C CYS A 148 13.79 -0.02 -14.03
N ASN A 149 14.46 -1.15 -13.82
CA ASN A 149 15.62 -1.57 -14.60
C ASN A 149 15.29 -2.61 -15.67
N THR A 150 14.16 -3.30 -15.54
CA THR A 150 13.68 -4.32 -16.47
C THR A 150 12.18 -4.14 -16.72
N ALA A 151 11.78 -4.00 -17.97
CA ALA A 151 10.37 -3.84 -18.34
C ALA A 151 9.54 -5.07 -17.91
N HIS A 152 8.46 -4.84 -17.16
CA HIS A 152 7.61 -5.90 -16.65
C HIS A 152 6.23 -5.39 -16.26
N THR A 153 5.29 -6.30 -16.06
CA THR A 153 4.02 -5.98 -15.39
C THR A 153 4.17 -6.24 -13.90
N SER A 154 3.87 -5.22 -13.09
CA SER A 154 3.98 -5.29 -11.63
C SER A 154 3.04 -6.33 -11.03
N ALA A 155 3.40 -6.80 -9.84
CA ALA A 155 2.65 -7.75 -9.06
C ALA A 155 1.31 -7.19 -8.55
N THR A 156 0.55 -8.00 -7.81
CA THR A 156 -0.69 -7.58 -7.12
C THR A 156 -0.41 -6.57 -6.01
N ALA A 157 -1.44 -5.93 -5.48
CA ALA A 157 -1.31 -4.98 -4.38
C ALA A 157 -0.75 -5.65 -3.10
N ASP A 158 -1.15 -6.90 -2.83
CA ASP A 158 -0.71 -7.63 -1.63
C ASP A 158 0.73 -8.16 -1.76
N ASP A 159 1.16 -8.50 -2.96
CA ASP A 159 2.55 -8.92 -3.23
C ASP A 159 3.51 -7.72 -3.24
N GLY A 160 3.02 -6.57 -3.72
CA GLY A 160 3.77 -5.31 -3.76
C GLY A 160 4.98 -5.32 -4.73
N LEU A 161 5.76 -4.24 -4.69
CA LEU A 161 6.96 -4.08 -5.51
C LEU A 161 8.02 -5.15 -5.20
N GLN A 162 8.12 -5.58 -3.94
CA GLN A 162 9.10 -6.56 -3.49
C GLN A 162 8.97 -7.92 -4.16
N TYR A 163 7.82 -8.27 -4.71
CA TYR A 163 7.64 -9.51 -5.48
C TYR A 163 8.47 -9.52 -6.77
N ASN A 164 8.69 -8.35 -7.33
CA ASN A 164 9.51 -8.14 -8.53
C ASN A 164 10.77 -7.33 -8.19
N ALA A 165 11.35 -7.49 -7.00
CA ALA A 165 12.45 -6.66 -6.49
C ALA A 165 13.65 -6.57 -7.46
N ASP A 166 13.98 -7.66 -8.16
CA ASP A 166 15.10 -7.71 -9.12
C ASP A 166 14.89 -6.79 -10.34
N PHE A 167 13.66 -6.34 -10.59
CA PHE A 167 13.33 -5.44 -11.71
C PHE A 167 13.35 -3.97 -11.31
N TRP A 168 13.73 -3.67 -10.07
CA TRP A 168 13.74 -2.33 -9.51
C TRP A 168 15.06 -2.01 -8.82
N ASP A 169 15.57 -0.84 -9.07
CA ASP A 169 16.69 -0.26 -8.32
C ASP A 169 16.16 0.80 -7.37
N GLN A 170 16.55 0.73 -6.09
CA GLN A 170 16.22 1.79 -5.15
C GLN A 170 17.02 3.05 -5.49
N TYR A 171 16.33 4.10 -5.93
CA TYR A 171 16.94 5.35 -6.37
C TYR A 171 17.15 6.34 -5.24
N SER A 172 16.17 6.42 -4.33
CA SER A 172 16.25 7.25 -3.13
C SER A 172 15.47 6.59 -1.99
N ARG A 173 15.96 6.73 -0.77
CA ARG A 173 15.30 6.25 0.43
C ARG A 173 14.81 7.42 1.26
N SER A 174 13.60 7.32 1.78
CA SER A 174 12.99 8.29 2.71
C SER A 174 11.95 7.59 3.56
N ASP A 175 11.73 8.09 4.76
CA ASP A 175 10.69 7.59 5.66
C ASP A 175 9.33 8.18 5.28
N ASN A 176 8.29 7.34 5.31
CA ASN A 176 6.91 7.73 5.04
C ASN A 176 6.06 7.61 6.30
N TRP A 177 5.73 8.75 6.92
CA TRP A 177 4.91 8.77 8.13
C TRP A 177 3.44 8.42 7.82
N ARG A 178 2.94 7.34 8.43
CA ARG A 178 1.58 6.81 8.24
C ARG A 178 0.65 7.09 9.42
N GLY A 179 1.14 7.69 10.50
CA GLY A 179 0.38 7.88 11.73
C GLY A 179 0.30 6.62 12.60
N ASP A 180 -0.82 6.41 13.26
CA ASP A 180 -1.02 5.23 14.11
C ASP A 180 -1.11 3.95 13.25
N TRP A 181 -0.48 2.88 13.75
CA TRP A 181 -0.64 1.56 13.17
C TRP A 181 -2.10 1.11 13.20
N THR A 182 -2.58 0.53 12.12
CA THR A 182 -3.96 0.03 11.98
C THR A 182 -4.00 -1.40 11.46
N ASN A 183 -5.04 -2.13 11.88
CA ASN A 183 -5.29 -3.50 11.42
C ASN A 183 -5.65 -3.53 9.92
N ASN A 184 -5.40 -4.66 9.27
CA ASN A 184 -5.78 -4.98 7.88
C ASN A 184 -5.36 -3.90 6.87
N THR A 185 -4.25 -3.23 7.15
CA THR A 185 -3.69 -2.14 6.33
C THR A 185 -2.44 -2.63 5.63
N LEU A 186 -2.29 -2.27 4.37
CA LEU A 186 -1.09 -2.57 3.60
C LEU A 186 0.00 -1.55 3.95
N TYR A 187 1.10 -2.05 4.46
CA TYR A 187 2.31 -1.29 4.75
C TYR A 187 3.43 -1.65 3.80
N TYR A 188 4.24 -0.67 3.45
CA TYR A 188 5.36 -0.78 2.52
C TYR A 188 6.69 -0.53 3.22
N PRO A 189 7.81 -0.95 2.64
CA PRO A 189 9.12 -0.62 3.18
C PRO A 189 9.27 0.88 3.43
N ASP A 190 9.91 1.24 4.55
CA ASP A 190 10.12 2.61 5.02
C ASP A 190 8.83 3.37 5.44
N ASP A 191 7.67 2.70 5.49
CA ASP A 191 6.51 3.25 6.21
C ASP A 191 6.82 3.31 7.71
N ILE A 192 6.60 4.47 8.30
CA ILE A 192 6.79 4.74 9.73
C ILE A 192 5.43 4.84 10.41
N VAL A 193 5.24 4.06 11.47
CA VAL A 193 4.00 4.06 12.25
C VAL A 193 4.27 4.24 13.74
N TYR A 194 3.29 4.79 14.44
CA TYR A 194 3.24 4.81 15.89
C TYR A 194 2.35 3.68 16.39
N HIS A 195 2.85 2.87 17.33
CA HIS A 195 2.09 1.81 17.96
C HIS A 195 2.54 1.60 19.40
N GLY A 196 1.57 1.63 20.32
CA GLY A 196 1.89 1.62 21.75
C GLY A 196 2.66 2.90 22.10
N GLY A 197 3.75 2.73 22.84
CA GLY A 197 4.67 3.83 23.14
C GLY A 197 5.80 4.01 22.14
N MET A 198 5.77 3.33 21.01
CA MET A 198 6.93 3.12 20.14
C MET A 198 6.67 3.62 18.73
N VAL A 199 7.75 3.99 18.02
CA VAL A 199 7.72 4.25 16.59
C VAL A 199 8.43 3.12 15.86
N TYR A 200 7.78 2.59 14.85
CA TYR A 200 8.27 1.46 14.05
C TYR A 200 8.42 1.83 12.58
N ARG A 201 9.43 1.24 11.94
CA ARG A 201 9.64 1.27 10.49
C ARG A 201 9.29 -0.10 9.90
N CYS A 202 8.52 -0.11 8.83
CA CYS A 202 8.26 -1.30 8.03
C CYS A 202 9.53 -1.69 7.26
N LEU A 203 9.96 -2.94 7.39
CA LEU A 203 11.13 -3.50 6.70
C LEU A 203 10.76 -4.17 5.38
N SER A 204 9.57 -4.78 5.33
CA SER A 204 9.08 -5.47 4.13
C SER A 204 7.59 -5.26 3.97
N GLY A 205 7.14 -5.14 2.71
CA GLY A 205 5.73 -4.95 2.40
C GLY A 205 4.89 -6.12 2.90
N HIS A 206 3.83 -5.80 3.61
CA HIS A 206 2.89 -6.79 4.13
C HIS A 206 1.55 -6.14 4.49
N ARG A 207 0.52 -6.97 4.55
CA ARG A 207 -0.76 -6.57 5.13
C ARG A 207 -0.74 -6.88 6.63
N SER A 208 -1.01 -5.87 7.45
CA SER A 208 -1.10 -6.05 8.91
C SER A 208 -2.26 -6.98 9.28
N ALA A 209 -2.14 -7.63 10.44
CA ALA A 209 -3.12 -8.57 10.95
C ALA A 209 -4.53 -7.96 11.04
N THR A 210 -5.55 -8.80 10.94
CA THR A 210 -6.95 -8.38 11.12
C THR A 210 -7.24 -8.16 12.60
N THR A 211 -8.33 -7.40 12.89
CA THR A 211 -8.75 -7.19 14.28
C THR A 211 -9.18 -8.50 14.94
N ASN A 212 -8.88 -8.64 16.23
CA ASN A 212 -9.39 -9.68 17.10
C ASN A 212 -10.42 -9.15 18.11
N GLU A 213 -10.75 -7.86 18.07
CA GLU A 213 -11.80 -7.26 18.90
C GLU A 213 -12.96 -6.77 18.03
N PHE A 214 -14.18 -7.10 18.44
CA PHE A 214 -15.42 -6.72 17.77
C PHE A 214 -16.32 -6.03 18.79
N VAL A 215 -16.48 -4.73 18.66
CA VAL A 215 -17.28 -3.90 19.55
C VAL A 215 -18.72 -3.88 19.05
N ASN A 216 -19.66 -4.25 19.95
CA ASN A 216 -21.09 -4.33 19.65
C ASN A 216 -21.41 -5.08 18.34
N PRO A 217 -20.89 -6.30 18.13
CA PRO A 217 -21.22 -7.07 16.96
C PRO A 217 -22.73 -7.37 16.93
N THR A 218 -23.29 -7.49 15.74
CA THR A 218 -24.71 -7.77 15.56
C THR A 218 -25.09 -9.08 16.24
N VAL A 219 -26.03 -9.02 17.20
CA VAL A 219 -26.65 -10.20 17.81
C VAL A 219 -27.61 -10.81 16.80
N ALA A 220 -27.37 -12.07 16.41
CA ALA A 220 -28.16 -12.77 15.44
C ALA A 220 -29.40 -13.44 16.03
N VAL A 221 -29.26 -14.01 17.24
CA VAL A 221 -30.35 -14.67 17.98
C VAL A 221 -30.26 -14.26 19.46
N SER A 222 -31.40 -13.89 20.05
CA SER A 222 -31.52 -13.60 21.47
C SER A 222 -32.75 -14.32 22.01
N ASN A 223 -32.62 -14.95 23.16
CA ASN A 223 -33.74 -15.53 23.91
C ASN A 223 -34.16 -14.70 25.13
N VAL A 224 -33.61 -13.48 25.25
CA VAL A 224 -33.92 -12.53 26.31
C VAL A 224 -34.36 -11.19 25.76
N SER A 225 -35.23 -10.52 26.48
CA SER A 225 -35.61 -9.13 26.25
C SER A 225 -34.87 -8.26 27.28
N GLY A 226 -34.27 -7.18 26.80
CA GLY A 226 -33.55 -6.19 27.58
C GLY A 226 -33.06 -5.12 26.66
N THR A 227 -32.61 -3.99 27.17
CA THR A 227 -32.17 -2.85 26.36
C THR A 227 -30.83 -2.34 26.81
N ASN A 228 -30.09 -1.76 25.84
CA ASN A 228 -28.83 -1.03 26.08
C ASN A 228 -27.68 -1.84 26.70
N PHE A 229 -27.72 -3.18 26.65
CA PHE A 229 -26.51 -3.97 26.91
C PHE A 229 -25.56 -3.88 25.73
N THR A 230 -24.37 -3.38 25.98
CA THR A 230 -23.31 -3.31 24.97
C THR A 230 -22.05 -4.02 25.47
N PHE A 231 -21.33 -4.66 24.56
CA PHE A 231 -20.18 -5.50 24.88
C PHE A 231 -19.16 -5.52 23.76
N ALA A 232 -17.96 -5.96 24.07
CA ALA A 232 -16.98 -6.34 23.07
C ALA A 232 -16.69 -7.84 23.19
N ILE A 233 -16.61 -8.54 22.05
CA ILE A 233 -16.06 -9.88 21.95
C ILE A 233 -14.65 -9.75 21.40
N PHE A 234 -13.70 -10.44 22.02
CA PHE A 234 -12.35 -10.56 21.52
C PHE A 234 -11.85 -11.99 21.63
N ARG A 235 -10.86 -12.33 20.83
CA ARG A 235 -10.32 -13.68 20.75
C ARG A 235 -8.82 -13.69 21.06
N VAL A 236 -8.40 -14.61 21.92
CA VAL A 236 -7.00 -14.79 22.31
C VAL A 236 -6.70 -16.28 22.31
N ALA A 237 -5.66 -16.69 21.62
CA ALA A 237 -5.17 -18.07 21.60
C ALA A 237 -6.27 -19.14 21.42
N GLY A 238 -7.22 -18.90 20.52
CA GLY A 238 -8.28 -19.88 20.22
C GLY A 238 -9.45 -19.88 21.21
N THR A 239 -9.59 -18.85 22.08
CA THR A 239 -10.68 -18.71 23.03
C THR A 239 -11.38 -17.36 22.85
N TYR A 240 -12.71 -17.35 22.93
CA TYR A 240 -13.48 -16.12 23.00
C TYR A 240 -13.50 -15.57 24.43
N TYR A 241 -13.40 -14.25 24.51
CA TYR A 241 -13.60 -13.47 25.72
C TYR A 241 -14.64 -12.40 25.46
N VAL A 242 -15.35 -11.99 26.51
CA VAL A 242 -16.36 -10.93 26.45
C VAL A 242 -16.09 -9.89 27.52
N ARG A 243 -16.19 -8.62 27.13
CA ARG A 243 -16.09 -7.47 28.05
C ARG A 243 -17.36 -6.65 27.95
N THR A 244 -18.04 -6.47 29.10
CA THR A 244 -19.20 -5.58 29.17
C THR A 244 -18.75 -4.12 29.03
N ILE A 245 -19.45 -3.35 28.19
CA ILE A 245 -19.25 -1.91 28.02
C ILE A 245 -20.34 -1.15 28.78
N THR A 246 -21.62 -1.52 28.56
CA THR A 246 -22.75 -1.01 29.35
C THR A 246 -23.61 -2.19 29.85
N ALA A 247 -24.07 -2.11 31.05
CA ALA A 247 -24.82 -3.20 31.68
C ALA A 247 -26.26 -3.36 31.13
N GLY A 248 -26.83 -2.30 30.55
CA GLY A 248 -28.21 -2.32 30.07
C GLY A 248 -29.24 -2.42 31.23
N SER A 249 -30.45 -2.84 30.90
CA SER A 249 -31.52 -3.09 31.86
C SER A 249 -32.58 -4.05 31.31
N GLY A 250 -33.37 -4.68 32.23
CA GLY A 250 -34.47 -5.55 31.83
C GLY A 250 -34.06 -6.95 31.35
N TYR A 251 -32.80 -7.34 31.53
CA TYR A 251 -32.31 -8.68 31.23
C TYR A 251 -32.64 -9.68 32.33
N THR A 252 -32.65 -10.96 31.99
CA THR A 252 -32.84 -12.08 32.91
C THR A 252 -31.59 -12.95 32.91
N ALA A 253 -31.25 -13.47 34.10
CA ALA A 253 -30.18 -14.45 34.22
C ALA A 253 -30.46 -15.71 33.40
N LEU A 254 -29.38 -16.37 32.95
CA LEU A 254 -29.36 -17.54 32.05
C LEU A 254 -29.86 -17.28 30.63
N GLY A 255 -30.14 -16.02 30.28
CA GLY A 255 -30.43 -15.63 28.94
C GLY A 255 -29.19 -15.69 28.02
N THR A 256 -29.40 -15.92 26.73
CA THR A 256 -28.32 -16.08 25.78
C THR A 256 -28.46 -15.14 24.60
N LEU A 257 -27.29 -14.66 24.10
CA LEU A 257 -27.13 -13.87 22.90
C LEU A 257 -26.17 -14.60 21.97
N THR A 258 -26.63 -14.95 20.76
CA THR A 258 -25.79 -15.61 19.77
C THR A 258 -25.32 -14.61 18.72
N ILE A 259 -24.02 -14.57 18.49
CA ILE A 259 -23.34 -13.78 17.48
C ILE A 259 -22.82 -14.77 16.42
N TYR A 260 -23.24 -14.59 15.16
CA TYR A 260 -22.73 -15.44 14.08
C TYR A 260 -21.27 -15.17 13.80
N GLY A 261 -20.51 -16.24 13.52
CA GLY A 261 -19.08 -16.18 13.21
C GLY A 261 -18.74 -15.17 12.11
N ALA A 262 -19.61 -15.05 11.10
CA ALA A 262 -19.43 -14.06 10.03
C ALA A 262 -19.38 -12.60 10.54
N ASN A 263 -20.04 -12.29 11.65
CA ASN A 263 -20.04 -10.94 12.26
C ASN A 263 -18.80 -10.66 13.13
N ILE A 264 -17.99 -11.69 13.38
CA ILE A 264 -16.80 -11.66 14.23
C ILE A 264 -15.58 -12.31 13.55
N GLY A 265 -15.50 -12.16 12.21
CA GLY A 265 -14.33 -12.53 11.42
C GLY A 265 -14.08 -14.02 11.25
N GLY A 266 -15.13 -14.83 11.36
CA GLY A 266 -15.11 -16.28 11.14
C GLY A 266 -16.21 -16.73 10.19
N THR A 267 -16.64 -17.99 10.33
CA THR A 267 -17.71 -18.61 9.54
C THR A 267 -18.91 -18.91 10.41
N THR A 268 -20.12 -18.53 9.99
CA THR A 268 -21.37 -18.84 10.68
C THR A 268 -21.52 -20.34 10.87
N GLY A 269 -21.91 -20.74 12.06
CA GLY A 269 -22.04 -22.13 12.51
C GLY A 269 -20.75 -22.70 13.09
N ALA A 270 -19.60 -22.47 12.44
CA ALA A 270 -18.31 -22.99 12.92
C ALA A 270 -17.67 -22.11 13.99
N ASN A 271 -17.83 -20.79 13.85
CA ASN A 271 -17.20 -19.81 14.73
C ASN A 271 -18.21 -18.89 15.46
N ASP A 272 -19.43 -19.38 15.67
CA ASP A 272 -20.45 -18.64 16.40
C ASP A 272 -20.02 -18.48 17.88
N ALA A 273 -20.34 -17.33 18.44
CA ALA A 273 -20.14 -17.04 19.85
C ALA A 273 -21.50 -16.95 20.55
N VAL A 274 -21.62 -17.63 21.68
CA VAL A 274 -22.82 -17.59 22.52
C VAL A 274 -22.46 -16.96 23.86
N ILE A 275 -22.98 -15.74 24.10
CA ILE A 275 -22.87 -15.07 25.40
C ILE A 275 -24.01 -15.53 26.29
N THR A 276 -23.70 -15.94 27.50
CA THR A 276 -24.66 -16.24 28.53
C THR A 276 -24.63 -15.13 29.62
N ILE A 277 -25.78 -14.57 29.93
CA ILE A 277 -25.94 -13.62 31.02
C ILE A 277 -26.01 -14.44 32.33
N ASN A 278 -24.93 -14.45 33.11
CA ASN A 278 -24.87 -15.27 34.33
C ASN A 278 -25.68 -14.66 35.46
N THR A 279 -25.52 -13.35 35.66
CA THR A 279 -26.23 -12.64 36.75
C THR A 279 -26.66 -11.24 36.31
N VAL A 280 -27.74 -10.77 36.92
CA VAL A 280 -28.27 -9.41 36.77
C VAL A 280 -28.56 -8.82 38.12
N ASP A 281 -28.64 -7.50 38.27
CA ASP A 281 -29.09 -6.79 39.45
C ASP A 281 -30.61 -6.69 39.51
N GLY A 282 -31.14 -5.97 40.54
CA GLY A 282 -32.57 -5.79 40.74
C GLY A 282 -33.29 -5.00 39.63
N SER A 283 -32.57 -4.30 38.75
CA SER A 283 -33.12 -3.59 37.61
C SER A 283 -32.99 -4.41 36.30
N GLY A 284 -32.42 -5.60 36.38
CA GLY A 284 -32.09 -6.42 35.22
C GLY A 284 -30.85 -5.92 34.45
N ALA A 285 -29.97 -5.13 35.09
CA ALA A 285 -28.69 -4.77 34.49
C ALA A 285 -27.72 -5.95 34.63
N VAL A 286 -26.99 -6.23 33.55
CA VAL A 286 -26.06 -7.36 33.44
C VAL A 286 -24.85 -7.13 34.34
N THR A 287 -24.63 -8.02 35.31
CA THR A 287 -23.50 -7.93 36.25
C THR A 287 -22.40 -8.96 35.95
N SER A 288 -22.74 -10.08 35.31
CA SER A 288 -21.75 -11.07 34.90
C SER A 288 -22.20 -11.81 33.64
N VAL A 289 -21.25 -12.07 32.75
CA VAL A 289 -21.43 -12.81 31.50
C VAL A 289 -20.33 -13.84 31.33
N SER A 290 -20.64 -14.86 30.54
CA SER A 290 -19.66 -15.82 30.00
C SER A 290 -19.88 -15.95 28.51
N VAL A 291 -18.86 -16.43 27.76
CA VAL A 291 -18.96 -16.68 26.33
C VAL A 291 -18.44 -18.08 25.99
N ASN A 292 -19.16 -18.77 25.12
CA ASN A 292 -18.78 -20.06 24.56
C ASN A 292 -18.70 -19.95 23.04
N GLY A 293 -17.93 -20.84 22.42
CA GLY A 293 -17.73 -20.95 20.98
C GLY A 293 -16.26 -21.20 20.64
N THR A 294 -15.99 -21.52 19.39
CA THR A 294 -14.64 -21.75 18.89
C THR A 294 -14.28 -20.64 17.89
N PRO A 295 -13.41 -19.71 18.26
CA PRO A 295 -13.03 -18.63 17.33
C PRO A 295 -12.20 -19.16 16.16
N ASN A 296 -12.30 -18.44 15.05
CA ASN A 296 -11.26 -18.53 14.03
C ASN A 296 -9.95 -17.97 14.61
N VAL A 297 -8.88 -18.78 14.57
CA VAL A 297 -7.58 -18.38 15.14
C VAL A 297 -6.95 -17.30 14.26
N ASN A 298 -6.62 -16.17 14.88
CA ASN A 298 -5.86 -15.09 14.26
C ASN A 298 -4.97 -14.43 15.30
N THR A 299 -3.82 -13.96 14.85
CA THR A 299 -2.91 -13.11 15.64
C THR A 299 -3.22 -11.65 15.32
N ASP A 300 -3.12 -10.78 16.30
CA ASP A 300 -3.38 -9.35 16.15
C ASP A 300 -2.23 -8.48 16.66
N GLY A 301 -2.36 -7.20 16.39
CA GLY A 301 -1.37 -6.21 16.76
C GLY A 301 -0.15 -6.24 15.85
N LEU A 302 0.71 -5.24 16.03
CA LEU A 302 1.98 -5.14 15.29
C LEU A 302 2.86 -6.35 15.59
N GLU A 303 2.77 -6.91 16.78
CA GLU A 303 3.55 -8.06 17.25
C GLU A 303 3.28 -9.34 16.45
N ALA A 304 2.12 -9.43 15.80
CA ALA A 304 1.83 -10.55 14.89
C ALA A 304 2.75 -10.57 13.66
N ASN A 305 3.24 -9.41 13.27
CA ASN A 305 4.14 -9.20 12.14
C ASN A 305 5.51 -8.64 12.59
N GLN A 306 5.96 -8.95 13.79
CA GLN A 306 7.16 -8.35 14.42
C GLN A 306 8.38 -8.41 13.52
N ALA A 307 8.57 -9.48 12.74
CA ALA A 307 9.70 -9.63 11.84
C ALA A 307 9.73 -8.61 10.70
N GLN A 308 8.59 -8.01 10.36
CA GLN A 308 8.48 -6.97 9.34
C GLN A 308 8.70 -5.55 9.88
N TRP A 309 8.99 -5.40 11.17
CA TRP A 309 9.10 -4.10 11.82
C TRP A 309 10.42 -3.92 12.56
N GLU A 310 11.00 -2.76 12.43
CA GLU A 310 12.15 -2.29 13.19
C GLU A 310 11.69 -1.17 14.14
N THR A 311 12.12 -1.22 15.41
CA THR A 311 11.89 -0.12 16.35
C THR A 311 12.84 1.04 16.02
N VAL A 312 12.28 2.20 15.69
CA VAL A 312 13.03 3.43 15.39
C VAL A 312 13.17 4.31 16.63
N VAL A 313 12.08 4.44 17.39
CA VAL A 313 12.05 5.24 18.62
C VAL A 313 11.39 4.43 19.72
N ASP A 314 12.09 4.30 20.85
CA ASP A 314 11.55 3.75 22.09
C ASP A 314 10.92 4.87 22.92
N GLY A 315 9.62 4.78 23.15
CA GLY A 315 8.85 5.78 23.87
C GLY A 315 7.83 5.15 24.82
N ILE A 316 6.91 5.96 25.29
CA ILE A 316 5.81 5.55 26.17
C ILE A 316 4.50 6.20 25.72
N ARG A 317 3.40 5.50 25.95
CA ARG A 317 2.04 6.03 25.75
C ARG A 317 1.22 5.77 27.02
N TYR A 318 0.70 6.82 27.65
CA TYR A 318 -0.21 6.65 28.79
C TYR A 318 -1.56 6.10 28.33
N HIS A 319 -1.92 4.94 28.85
CA HIS A 319 -3.13 4.20 28.47
C HIS A 319 -4.25 4.30 29.50
N GLY A 320 -4.03 4.98 30.62
CA GLY A 320 -4.99 5.08 31.74
C GLY A 320 -4.81 3.96 32.75
N ASP A 321 -5.90 3.65 33.46
CA ASP A 321 -5.91 2.55 34.44
C ASP A 321 -5.90 1.21 33.69
N TRP A 322 -5.21 0.24 34.31
CA TRP A 322 -5.27 -1.13 33.81
C TRP A 322 -6.71 -1.65 33.87
N ALA A 323 -7.15 -2.36 32.86
CA ALA A 323 -8.48 -2.95 32.80
C ALA A 323 -8.47 -4.29 32.06
N PHE A 324 -9.26 -5.21 32.57
CA PHE A 324 -9.54 -6.49 31.91
C PHE A 324 -10.12 -6.28 30.50
N GLY A 325 -9.75 -7.16 29.56
CA GLY A 325 -10.25 -7.17 28.19
C GLY A 325 -9.71 -6.05 27.31
N LYS A 326 -8.62 -5.41 27.72
CA LYS A 326 -7.89 -4.45 26.86
C LYS A 326 -6.63 -5.07 26.25
N ARG A 327 -6.30 -4.62 25.06
CA ARG A 327 -5.02 -4.91 24.40
C ARG A 327 -4.00 -3.89 24.85
N TYR A 328 -2.89 -4.36 25.41
CA TYR A 328 -1.73 -3.53 25.74
C TYR A 328 -0.58 -3.85 24.78
N SER A 329 0.09 -2.81 24.30
CA SER A 329 1.24 -2.90 23.42
C SER A 329 2.51 -2.52 24.16
N LYS A 330 3.66 -3.00 23.68
CA LYS A 330 4.95 -2.60 24.24
C LYS A 330 5.06 -1.06 24.27
N GLY A 331 5.47 -0.52 25.44
CA GLY A 331 5.58 0.92 25.66
C GLY A 331 4.32 1.58 26.24
N ASP A 332 3.18 0.88 26.30
CA ASP A 332 2.01 1.39 27.02
C ASP A 332 2.31 1.52 28.52
N LEU A 333 1.96 2.69 29.06
CA LEU A 333 2.08 2.99 30.47
C LEU A 333 0.69 2.96 31.10
N VAL A 334 0.50 2.11 32.07
CA VAL A 334 -0.77 1.93 32.79
C VAL A 334 -0.63 2.25 34.25
N ARG A 335 -1.70 2.76 34.86
CA ARG A 335 -1.80 2.86 36.30
C ARG A 335 -2.41 1.55 36.84
N TRP A 336 -1.68 0.92 37.73
CA TRP A 336 -2.14 -0.22 38.53
C TRP A 336 -1.67 -0.02 39.96
N SER A 337 -2.64 0.13 40.86
CA SER A 337 -2.48 0.59 42.22
C SER A 337 -1.18 0.22 42.93
N PRO A 338 -0.51 1.14 43.56
CA PRO A 338 -0.55 2.58 43.45
C PRO A 338 0.44 3.10 42.37
N GLY A 339 1.11 2.19 41.63
CA GLY A 339 2.23 2.51 40.72
C GLY A 339 1.80 2.73 39.28
N MET A 340 2.78 3.23 38.54
CA MET A 340 2.74 3.28 37.07
C MET A 340 3.59 2.15 36.51
N TRP A 341 3.04 1.41 35.56
CA TRP A 341 3.65 0.22 35.01
C TRP A 341 3.78 0.35 33.50
N ARG A 342 4.94 -0.01 32.96
CA ARG A 342 5.21 -0.01 31.53
C ARG A 342 5.06 -1.42 30.97
N CYS A 343 4.24 -1.59 29.95
CA CYS A 343 4.10 -2.82 29.22
C CYS A 343 5.41 -3.17 28.50
N THR A 344 5.96 -4.33 28.75
CA THR A 344 7.20 -4.86 28.14
C THR A 344 6.92 -5.82 27.00
N THR A 345 5.75 -6.49 27.05
CA THR A 345 5.33 -7.49 26.07
C THR A 345 3.87 -7.28 25.71
N GLY A 346 3.61 -7.06 24.41
CA GLY A 346 2.25 -6.87 23.91
C GLY A 346 1.35 -8.08 24.21
N HIS A 347 0.17 -7.84 24.83
CA HIS A 347 -0.76 -8.90 25.23
C HIS A 347 -2.19 -8.38 25.43
N TRP A 348 -3.13 -9.29 25.49
CA TRP A 348 -4.48 -9.03 25.98
C TRP A 348 -4.55 -9.26 27.50
N ALA A 349 -5.17 -8.35 28.23
CA ALA A 349 -5.43 -8.50 29.66
C ALA A 349 -6.63 -9.45 29.87
N ILE A 350 -6.36 -10.72 30.01
CA ILE A 350 -7.39 -11.78 30.16
C ILE A 350 -7.46 -12.35 31.57
N GLU A 351 -6.53 -11.98 32.45
CA GLU A 351 -6.54 -12.35 33.84
C GLU A 351 -7.33 -11.32 34.68
N PRO A 352 -7.89 -11.72 35.84
CA PRO A 352 -8.64 -10.80 36.72
C PRO A 352 -7.79 -9.62 37.23
N ASN A 353 -6.50 -9.83 37.38
CA ASN A 353 -5.53 -8.86 37.86
C ASN A 353 -4.44 -8.65 36.76
N MET A 354 -3.68 -7.58 36.93
CA MET A 354 -2.55 -7.32 36.03
C MET A 354 -1.52 -8.45 36.13
N ASP A 355 -1.12 -8.99 34.96
CA ASP A 355 -0.01 -9.93 34.87
C ASP A 355 1.32 -9.16 34.91
N GLU A 356 1.90 -9.03 36.07
CA GLU A 356 3.14 -8.29 36.29
C GLU A 356 4.32 -8.82 35.46
N SER A 357 4.29 -10.07 34.99
CA SER A 357 5.33 -10.62 34.11
C SER A 357 5.40 -9.93 32.75
N LYS A 358 4.33 -9.23 32.35
CA LYS A 358 4.21 -8.48 31.10
C LYS A 358 4.52 -7.00 31.25
N PHE A 359 4.78 -6.55 32.46
CA PHE A 359 5.03 -5.16 32.78
C PHE A 359 6.34 -5.00 33.59
N SER A 360 6.85 -3.79 33.56
CA SER A 360 7.90 -3.35 34.48
C SER A 360 7.39 -2.14 35.27
N LEU A 361 7.71 -2.09 36.56
CA LEU A 361 7.38 -0.93 37.38
C LEU A 361 8.15 0.28 36.83
N TRP A 362 7.39 1.32 36.43
CA TRP A 362 7.92 2.57 35.87
C TRP A 362 8.12 3.62 36.95
N LEU A 363 7.07 3.81 37.75
CA LEU A 363 7.08 4.77 38.85
C LEU A 363 6.34 4.17 40.02
N PRO A 364 6.98 3.96 41.18
CA PRO A 364 6.30 3.52 42.39
C PRO A 364 5.39 4.64 42.88
N GLY A 365 4.19 4.27 43.30
CA GLY A 365 3.26 5.17 43.94
C GLY A 365 3.12 4.82 45.42
N LEU A 366 2.34 5.65 46.14
CA LEU A 366 1.92 5.40 47.51
C LEU A 366 0.40 5.59 47.58
N GLU A 367 -0.31 4.63 48.12
CA GLU A 367 -1.77 4.68 48.30
C GLU A 367 -2.15 4.41 49.75
N PHE A 368 -2.94 5.29 50.34
CA PHE A 368 -3.36 5.15 51.72
C PHE A 368 -4.64 4.35 51.79
N GLU A 369 -4.55 3.07 52.27
CA GLU A 369 -5.62 2.08 52.37
C GLU A 369 -6.36 2.11 53.73
N GLN A 370 -6.11 3.11 54.52
CA GLN A 370 -6.73 3.27 55.87
C GLN A 370 -6.25 2.21 56.86
N LEU A 371 -7.18 1.48 57.47
CA LEU A 371 -6.89 0.45 58.49
C LEU A 371 -6.61 -0.89 57.79
N TRP A 372 -5.57 -1.58 58.26
CA TRP A 372 -5.25 -2.91 57.78
C TRP A 372 -6.41 -3.88 57.97
N ASN A 373 -6.71 -4.70 56.97
CA ASN A 373 -7.80 -5.67 56.95
C ASN A 373 -7.30 -7.04 56.47
N THR A 374 -7.56 -8.12 57.19
CA THR A 374 -7.13 -9.49 56.85
C THR A 374 -7.71 -10.06 55.55
N SER A 375 -8.81 -9.47 55.08
CA SER A 375 -9.51 -9.92 53.86
C SER A 375 -9.19 -9.07 52.61
N GLN A 376 -8.33 -8.07 52.74
CA GLN A 376 -7.93 -7.19 51.65
C GLN A 376 -6.59 -7.62 51.09
N TYR A 377 -6.48 -7.55 49.78
CA TYR A 377 -5.21 -7.73 49.08
C TYR A 377 -4.48 -6.39 48.98
N TYR A 378 -3.24 -6.36 49.46
CA TYR A 378 -2.38 -5.17 49.43
C TYR A 378 -1.30 -5.31 48.37
N GLN A 379 -0.90 -4.18 47.81
CA GLN A 379 0.13 -4.10 46.79
C GLN A 379 1.33 -3.29 47.29
N GLN A 380 2.44 -3.42 46.59
CA GLN A 380 3.63 -2.63 46.91
C GLN A 380 3.35 -1.13 46.77
N GLY A 381 3.55 -0.39 47.86
CA GLY A 381 3.26 1.04 47.93
C GLY A 381 1.96 1.39 48.66
N ASP A 382 1.14 0.39 48.99
CA ASP A 382 -0.03 0.62 49.88
C ASP A 382 0.42 0.97 51.29
N ILE A 383 -0.20 1.99 51.85
CA ILE A 383 0.04 2.46 53.22
C ILE A 383 -1.15 2.10 54.05
N VAL A 384 -0.94 1.34 55.13
CA VAL A 384 -1.97 0.92 56.06
C VAL A 384 -1.65 1.31 57.47
N LEU A 385 -2.68 1.55 58.29
CA LEU A 385 -2.58 1.74 59.73
C LEU A 385 -2.91 0.44 60.45
N TYR A 386 -2.02 -0.05 61.29
CA TYR A 386 -2.26 -1.20 62.14
C TYR A 386 -1.59 -1.01 63.49
N GLY A 387 -2.35 -1.19 64.58
CA GLY A 387 -1.83 -1.10 65.93
C GLY A 387 -1.22 0.26 66.32
N GLY A 388 -1.66 1.36 65.65
CA GLY A 388 -1.12 2.71 65.84
C GLY A 388 0.15 3.03 65.04
N TYR A 389 0.56 2.11 64.16
CA TYR A 389 1.72 2.28 63.25
C TYR A 389 1.27 2.31 61.79
N THR A 390 2.05 3.01 61.01
CA THR A 390 1.87 3.06 59.54
C THR A 390 2.85 2.10 58.90
N TYR A 391 2.35 1.25 57.97
CA TYR A 391 3.11 0.27 57.23
C TYR A 391 2.96 0.58 55.73
N VAL A 392 4.05 0.31 54.98
CA VAL A 392 4.11 0.44 53.51
C VAL A 392 4.45 -0.92 52.91
#